data_c032a35117b4c22f3e3d51dfdc1623a5
#
_entry.id   c032a35117b4c22f3e3d51dfdc1623a5
#
_cell.length_a   1.000
_cell.length_b   1.000
_cell.length_c   1.000
_cell.angle_alpha   90.00
_cell.angle_beta   90.00
_cell.angle_gamma   90.00
#
_symmetry.space_group_name_H-M   'P 1'
#
loop_
_entity.id
_entity.type
_entity.pdbx_description
1 polymer ?
#
loop_
_entity_poly.entity_id
_entity_poly.type
_entity_poly.pdbx_seq_one_letter_code
_entity_poly.pdbx_strand_id
1 'polypeptide(L)'
;MTAHKHAENMRLYAQDAAETDTPWERWEYRTPDGGWWDMDSSPCWDEEAEYRRKPSVIKVGRHEFPKPISEALEIGMKYWFITFSEDLGEFSPFRVPWNGDEVDKAYLDGRVIHLTESAAQTHADVLNAICRGDVE
;
A
#
# COMPACT_ATOMS: atom_id res chain seq x y z
N MET A 1 25.76 -21.80 -10.06
CA MET A 1 25.12 -20.79 -10.90
C MET A 1 24.49 -19.71 -10.01
N THR A 2 24.77 -18.45 -10.30
CA THR A 2 24.22 -17.34 -9.54
C THR A 2 22.93 -16.85 -10.20
N ALA A 3 21.87 -16.67 -9.41
CA ALA A 3 20.62 -16.13 -9.93
C ALA A 3 20.82 -14.70 -10.45
N HIS A 4 20.02 -14.33 -11.45
CA HIS A 4 20.04 -12.97 -11.96
C HIS A 4 19.67 -11.98 -10.84
N LYS A 5 20.37 -10.86 -10.79
CA LYS A 5 20.12 -9.80 -9.78
C LYS A 5 18.65 -9.42 -9.64
N HIS A 6 17.93 -9.38 -10.76
CA HIS A 6 16.52 -8.98 -10.79
C HIS A 6 15.54 -10.16 -10.87
N ALA A 7 15.98 -11.37 -10.57
CA ALA A 7 15.13 -12.56 -10.72
C ALA A 7 13.80 -12.46 -9.97
N GLU A 8 13.83 -12.00 -8.72
CA GLU A 8 12.60 -11.83 -7.93
C GLU A 8 11.70 -10.76 -8.51
N ASN A 9 12.26 -9.64 -8.95
CA ASN A 9 11.49 -8.57 -9.57
C ASN A 9 10.91 -9.01 -10.93
N MET A 10 11.64 -9.82 -11.69
CA MET A 10 11.14 -10.40 -12.94
C MET A 10 9.90 -11.25 -12.69
N ARG A 11 9.92 -12.03 -11.61
CA ARG A 11 8.79 -12.86 -11.20
C ARG A 11 7.57 -11.99 -10.86
N LEU A 12 7.78 -10.95 -10.07
CA LEU A 12 6.72 -10.02 -9.69
C LEU A 12 6.15 -9.28 -10.90
N TYR A 13 7.03 -8.86 -11.81
CA TYR A 13 6.62 -8.19 -13.04
C TYR A 13 5.78 -9.12 -13.92
N ALA A 14 6.14 -10.40 -13.98
CA ALA A 14 5.35 -11.38 -14.73
C ALA A 14 3.95 -11.53 -14.17
N GLN A 15 3.78 -11.43 -12.84
CA GLN A 15 2.47 -11.44 -12.21
C GLN A 15 1.66 -10.23 -12.65
N ASP A 16 2.27 -9.05 -12.66
CA ASP A 16 1.59 -7.83 -13.12
C ASP A 16 1.24 -7.92 -14.61
N ALA A 17 2.12 -8.50 -15.43
CA ALA A 17 1.88 -8.69 -16.86
C ALA A 17 0.71 -9.64 -17.15
N ALA A 18 0.41 -10.55 -16.22
CA ALA A 18 -0.75 -11.41 -16.34
C ALA A 18 -2.06 -10.69 -16.04
N GLU A 19 -2.00 -9.55 -15.36
CA GLU A 19 -3.17 -8.80 -14.91
C GLU A 19 -3.48 -7.57 -15.76
N THR A 20 -2.50 -7.01 -16.46
CA THR A 20 -2.67 -5.78 -17.23
C THR A 20 -1.80 -5.78 -18.49
N ASP A 21 -2.25 -5.06 -19.52
CA ASP A 21 -1.49 -4.89 -20.78
C ASP A 21 -0.35 -3.86 -20.61
N THR A 22 -0.37 -3.09 -19.54
CA THR A 22 0.62 -2.05 -19.26
C THR A 22 1.27 -2.24 -17.89
N PRO A 23 1.92 -3.39 -17.64
CA PRO A 23 2.45 -3.71 -16.30
C PRO A 23 3.52 -2.72 -15.83
N TRP A 24 4.25 -2.08 -16.75
CA TRP A 24 5.28 -1.10 -16.39
C TRP A 24 4.70 0.12 -15.67
N GLU A 25 3.44 0.43 -15.81
CA GLU A 25 2.80 1.55 -15.12
C GLU A 25 2.75 1.35 -13.60
N ARG A 26 2.90 0.12 -13.13
CA ARG A 26 2.95 -0.24 -11.72
C ARG A 26 4.36 -0.19 -11.15
N TRP A 27 5.37 0.12 -11.96
CA TRP A 27 6.78 0.02 -11.61
C TRP A 27 7.51 1.34 -11.81
N GLU A 28 8.64 1.46 -11.11
CA GLU A 28 9.57 2.56 -11.28
C GLU A 28 11.00 2.01 -11.25
N TYR A 29 11.94 2.78 -11.77
CA TYR A 29 13.32 2.38 -11.84
C TYR A 29 14.25 3.48 -11.35
N ARG A 30 15.47 3.10 -10.95
CA ARG A 30 16.50 4.02 -10.50
C ARG A 30 17.81 3.67 -11.17
N THR A 31 18.47 4.70 -11.71
CA THR A 31 19.82 4.59 -12.24
C THR A 31 20.82 5.06 -11.17
N PRO A 32 22.15 4.74 -11.33
CA PRO A 32 23.15 5.16 -10.35
C PRO A 32 23.22 6.67 -10.12
N ASP A 33 22.77 7.47 -11.08
CA ASP A 33 22.88 8.92 -11.03
C ASP A 33 21.71 9.66 -10.42
N GLY A 34 20.63 8.96 -10.03
CA GLY A 34 19.46 9.70 -9.62
C GLY A 34 18.45 8.95 -8.80
N GLY A 35 17.28 9.56 -8.66
CA GLY A 35 16.17 9.01 -7.90
C GLY A 35 15.31 8.07 -8.72
N TRP A 36 14.15 7.78 -8.20
CA TRP A 36 13.18 6.88 -8.84
C TRP A 36 12.40 7.60 -9.93
N TRP A 37 12.24 6.93 -11.08
CA TRP A 37 11.52 7.44 -12.23
C TRP A 37 10.41 6.48 -12.63
N ASP A 38 9.31 7.03 -13.12
CA ASP A 38 8.22 6.22 -13.66
C ASP A 38 8.68 5.51 -14.92
N MET A 39 8.27 4.26 -15.08
CA MET A 39 8.56 3.51 -16.29
C MET A 39 7.54 3.83 -17.37
N ASP A 40 8.00 3.94 -18.60
CA ASP A 40 7.15 4.20 -19.77
C ASP A 40 7.10 3.02 -20.74
N SER A 41 7.82 1.96 -20.44
CA SER A 41 7.88 0.75 -21.26
C SER A 41 8.38 -0.41 -20.42
N SER A 42 8.34 -1.61 -20.98
CA SER A 42 8.83 -2.82 -20.29
C SER A 42 10.29 -2.65 -19.88
N PRO A 43 10.65 -3.14 -18.68
CA PRO A 43 12.03 -3.02 -18.19
C PRO A 43 13.01 -3.86 -19.01
N CYS A 44 14.23 -3.33 -19.14
CA CYS A 44 15.33 -4.03 -19.79
C CYS A 44 16.11 -4.92 -18.82
N TRP A 45 15.77 -4.86 -17.53
CA TRP A 45 16.45 -5.58 -16.45
C TRP A 45 17.97 -5.34 -16.45
N ASP A 46 18.35 -4.08 -16.62
CA ASP A 46 19.74 -3.63 -16.61
C ASP A 46 20.36 -3.91 -15.24
N GLU A 47 21.56 -4.51 -15.23
CA GLU A 47 22.24 -4.82 -13.97
C GLU A 47 22.65 -3.59 -13.18
N GLU A 48 22.83 -2.46 -13.85
CA GLU A 48 23.20 -1.21 -13.20
C GLU A 48 22.01 -0.40 -12.68
N ALA A 49 20.79 -0.78 -13.09
CA ALA A 49 19.57 -0.13 -12.64
C ALA A 49 18.91 -0.94 -11.53
N GLU A 50 18.06 -0.27 -10.77
CA GLU A 50 17.20 -0.91 -9.79
C GLU A 50 15.75 -0.75 -10.21
N TYR A 51 14.93 -1.72 -9.87
CA TYR A 51 13.51 -1.73 -10.23
C TYR A 51 12.69 -2.07 -9.00
N ARG A 52 11.51 -1.47 -8.88
CA ARG A 52 10.55 -1.80 -7.80
C ARG A 52 9.13 -1.45 -8.23
N ARG A 53 8.17 -2.09 -7.59
CA ARG A 53 6.77 -1.66 -7.72
C ARG A 53 6.65 -0.29 -7.06
N LYS A 54 5.84 0.59 -7.67
CA LYS A 54 5.57 1.90 -7.08
C LYS A 54 4.98 1.71 -5.69
N PRO A 55 5.38 2.51 -4.70
CA PRO A 55 4.75 2.46 -3.39
C PRO A 55 3.25 2.69 -3.54
N SER A 56 2.45 1.83 -2.90
CA SER A 56 1.01 1.94 -2.95
C SER A 56 0.55 2.85 -1.81
N VAL A 57 0.40 4.14 -2.10
CA VAL A 57 0.00 5.14 -1.11
C VAL A 57 -1.13 6.01 -1.63
N ILE A 58 -1.90 6.58 -0.69
CA ILE A 58 -2.91 7.59 -0.98
C ILE A 58 -2.35 8.92 -0.49
N LYS A 59 -2.45 9.97 -1.31
CA LYS A 59 -1.95 11.30 -0.96
C LYS A 59 -3.10 12.24 -0.70
N VAL A 60 -3.00 13.02 0.39
CA VAL A 60 -3.97 14.04 0.74
C VAL A 60 -3.15 15.29 1.12
N GLY A 61 -3.04 16.24 0.18
CA GLY A 61 -2.16 17.38 0.38
C GLY A 61 -0.71 16.93 0.53
N ARG A 62 -0.05 17.36 1.62
CA ARG A 62 1.34 16.94 1.92
C ARG A 62 1.40 15.60 2.65
N HIS A 63 0.25 15.06 3.05
CA HIS A 63 0.17 13.81 3.79
C HIS A 63 0.05 12.62 2.86
N GLU A 64 0.57 11.48 3.30
CA GLU A 64 0.36 10.22 2.58
C GLU A 64 0.24 9.06 3.57
N PHE A 65 -0.49 8.03 3.17
CA PHE A 65 -0.63 6.83 3.97
C PHE A 65 -0.75 5.61 3.06
N PRO A 66 -0.36 4.42 3.55
CA PRO A 66 -0.46 3.21 2.74
C PRO A 66 -1.90 2.91 2.36
N LYS A 67 -2.12 2.42 1.14
CA LYS A 67 -3.46 2.01 0.72
C LYS A 67 -4.02 0.96 1.67
N PRO A 68 -5.29 1.11 2.10
CA PRO A 68 -5.95 0.06 2.86
C PRO A 68 -6.07 -1.23 2.06
N ILE A 69 -6.26 -2.33 2.77
CA ILE A 69 -6.48 -3.64 2.16
C ILE A 69 -7.79 -3.61 1.37
N SER A 70 -7.79 -4.22 0.20
CA SER A 70 -8.98 -4.31 -0.66
C SER A 70 -9.48 -5.72 -0.88
N GLU A 71 -8.81 -6.71 -0.30
CA GLU A 71 -9.17 -8.13 -0.45
C GLU A 71 -9.50 -8.75 0.90
N ALA A 72 -10.47 -9.66 0.91
CA ALA A 72 -10.86 -10.36 2.13
C ALA A 72 -9.68 -11.16 2.70
N LEU A 73 -9.62 -11.23 4.02
CA LEU A 73 -8.58 -11.97 4.72
C LEU A 73 -9.04 -13.40 5.01
N GLU A 74 -8.13 -14.23 5.50
CA GLU A 74 -8.46 -15.56 5.98
C GLU A 74 -9.02 -15.47 7.39
N ILE A 75 -9.96 -16.36 7.72
CA ILE A 75 -10.56 -16.43 9.04
C ILE A 75 -9.44 -16.60 10.10
N GLY A 76 -9.48 -15.76 11.11
CA GLY A 76 -8.49 -15.79 12.20
C GLY A 76 -7.30 -14.85 12.01
N MET A 77 -7.08 -14.33 10.80
CA MET A 77 -6.04 -13.31 10.59
C MET A 77 -6.44 -12.04 11.33
N LYS A 78 -5.48 -11.44 11.98
CA LYS A 78 -5.72 -10.18 12.67
C LYS A 78 -5.44 -9.01 11.74
N TYR A 79 -6.22 -7.96 11.88
CA TYR A 79 -6.03 -6.74 11.13
C TYR A 79 -6.30 -5.53 12.03
N TRP A 80 -5.89 -4.37 11.55
CA TRP A 80 -6.11 -3.10 12.23
C TRP A 80 -7.15 -2.31 11.44
N PHE A 81 -8.18 -1.81 12.11
CA PHE A 81 -9.14 -0.91 11.48
C PHE A 81 -9.09 0.44 12.18
N ILE A 82 -9.56 1.47 11.48
CA ILE A 82 -9.55 2.82 12.00
C ILE A 82 -10.96 3.23 12.36
N THR A 83 -11.12 3.74 13.57
CA THR A 83 -12.41 4.25 14.02
C THR A 83 -12.19 5.46 14.91
N PHE A 84 -13.24 6.24 15.11
CA PHE A 84 -13.17 7.39 15.99
C PHE A 84 -13.23 6.95 17.45
N SER A 85 -12.28 7.39 18.24
CA SER A 85 -12.22 7.10 19.68
C SER A 85 -12.79 8.27 20.46
N GLU A 86 -13.90 8.04 21.17
CA GLU A 86 -14.50 9.07 22.02
C GLU A 86 -13.57 9.46 23.18
N ASP A 87 -12.82 8.48 23.70
CA ASP A 87 -11.89 8.72 24.81
C ASP A 87 -10.73 9.61 24.41
N LEU A 88 -10.21 9.43 23.18
CA LEU A 88 -9.09 10.22 22.68
C LEU A 88 -9.53 11.48 21.93
N GLY A 89 -10.78 11.52 21.49
CA GLY A 89 -11.28 12.64 20.68
C GLY A 89 -10.70 12.68 19.27
N GLU A 90 -10.25 11.53 18.75
CA GLU A 90 -9.63 11.44 17.44
C GLU A 90 -9.74 10.04 16.85
N PHE A 91 -9.40 9.92 15.57
CA PHE A 91 -9.32 8.60 14.93
C PHE A 91 -8.11 7.84 15.43
N SER A 92 -8.26 6.55 15.65
CA SER A 92 -7.17 5.68 16.09
C SER A 92 -7.38 4.25 15.60
N PRO A 93 -6.30 3.45 15.52
CA PRO A 93 -6.41 2.06 15.08
C PRO A 93 -6.80 1.11 16.21
N PHE A 94 -7.56 0.06 15.85
CA PHE A 94 -7.92 -1.02 16.75
C PHE A 94 -7.64 -2.35 16.05
N ARG A 95 -7.17 -3.33 16.79
CA ARG A 95 -6.84 -4.66 16.27
C ARG A 95 -7.94 -5.66 16.58
N VAL A 96 -8.37 -6.39 15.56
CA VAL A 96 -9.40 -7.42 15.69
C VAL A 96 -9.10 -8.59 14.76
N PRO A 97 -9.63 -9.80 15.05
CA PRO A 97 -9.52 -10.92 14.14
C PRO A 97 -10.55 -10.82 13.03
N TRP A 98 -10.20 -11.33 11.85
CA TRP A 98 -11.15 -11.44 10.73
C TRP A 98 -12.03 -12.67 10.94
N ASN A 99 -13.32 -12.45 11.01
CA ASN A 99 -14.33 -13.51 11.19
C ASN A 99 -15.15 -13.78 9.93
N GLY A 100 -14.99 -12.91 8.92
CA GLY A 100 -15.75 -13.01 7.68
C GLY A 100 -17.20 -12.57 7.80
N ASP A 101 -17.53 -11.84 8.87
CA ASP A 101 -18.88 -11.35 9.10
C ASP A 101 -19.15 -10.03 8.38
N GLU A 102 -20.37 -9.51 8.53
CA GLU A 102 -20.78 -8.27 7.87
C GLU A 102 -19.99 -7.05 8.34
N VAL A 103 -19.56 -7.05 9.60
CA VAL A 103 -18.78 -5.94 10.16
C VAL A 103 -17.40 -5.88 9.50
N ASP A 104 -16.72 -7.04 9.39
CA ASP A 104 -15.43 -7.11 8.71
C ASP A 104 -15.54 -6.63 7.26
N LYS A 105 -16.59 -7.09 6.57
CA LYS A 105 -16.81 -6.69 5.17
C LYS A 105 -17.10 -5.22 5.02
N ALA A 106 -17.82 -4.63 5.97
CA ALA A 106 -18.11 -3.20 5.98
C ALA A 106 -16.83 -2.39 6.13
N TYR A 107 -15.93 -2.79 7.03
CA TYR A 107 -14.64 -2.12 7.20
C TYR A 107 -13.78 -2.26 5.95
N LEU A 108 -13.80 -3.44 5.32
CA LEU A 108 -13.07 -3.68 4.08
C LEU A 108 -13.57 -2.75 2.97
N ASP A 109 -14.89 -2.68 2.78
CA ASP A 109 -15.53 -1.83 1.78
C ASP A 109 -15.29 -0.35 2.06
N GLY A 110 -15.23 0.02 3.33
CA GLY A 110 -14.96 1.39 3.76
C GLY A 110 -13.51 1.80 3.63
N ARG A 111 -12.61 0.88 3.25
CA ARG A 111 -11.19 1.16 3.06
C ARG A 111 -10.51 1.68 4.31
N VAL A 112 -10.78 1.06 5.45
CA VAL A 112 -10.22 1.46 6.75
C VAL A 112 -9.42 0.35 7.43
N ILE A 113 -9.02 -0.69 6.70
CA ILE A 113 -8.25 -1.78 7.32
C ILE A 113 -6.84 -1.92 6.75
N HIS A 114 -5.93 -2.29 7.63
CA HIS A 114 -4.51 -2.47 7.33
C HIS A 114 -3.98 -3.72 8.04
N LEU A 115 -2.89 -4.29 7.53
CA LEU A 115 -2.26 -5.47 8.13
C LEU A 115 -1.26 -5.11 9.24
N THR A 116 -0.86 -3.85 9.34
CA THR A 116 0.09 -3.41 10.36
C THR A 116 -0.46 -2.22 11.13
N GLU A 117 -0.06 -2.12 12.41
CA GLU A 117 -0.42 -0.99 13.25
C GLU A 117 0.13 0.32 12.68
N SER A 118 1.38 0.29 12.20
CA SER A 118 2.04 1.47 11.63
C SER A 118 1.26 2.05 10.45
N ALA A 119 0.81 1.20 9.52
CA ALA A 119 0.01 1.65 8.38
C ALA A 119 -1.33 2.24 8.83
N ALA A 120 -2.00 1.59 9.77
CA ALA A 120 -3.28 2.06 10.31
C ALA A 120 -3.12 3.38 11.06
N GLN A 121 -2.06 3.51 11.86
CA GLN A 121 -1.79 4.74 12.60
C GLN A 121 -1.53 5.92 11.65
N THR A 122 -0.75 5.69 10.60
CA THR A 122 -0.50 6.73 9.59
C THR A 122 -1.80 7.18 8.93
N HIS A 123 -2.67 6.23 8.58
CA HIS A 123 -3.98 6.55 8.01
C HIS A 123 -4.84 7.34 8.99
N ALA A 124 -4.87 6.92 10.26
CA ALA A 124 -5.60 7.63 11.30
C ALA A 124 -5.11 9.07 11.48
N ASP A 125 -3.78 9.26 11.46
CA ASP A 125 -3.17 10.59 11.58
C ASP A 125 -3.60 11.51 10.43
N VAL A 126 -3.69 10.97 9.21
CA VAL A 126 -4.16 11.74 8.05
C VAL A 126 -5.64 12.10 8.19
N LEU A 127 -6.48 11.17 8.64
CA LEU A 127 -7.89 11.46 8.90
C LEU A 127 -8.06 12.56 9.95
N ASN A 128 -7.25 12.54 10.99
CA ASN A 128 -7.27 13.58 12.02
C ASN A 128 -6.83 14.93 11.43
N ALA A 129 -5.83 14.93 10.56
CA ALA A 129 -5.38 16.15 9.88
C ALA A 129 -6.47 16.72 8.98
N ILE A 130 -7.19 15.88 8.25
CA ILE A 130 -8.32 16.27 7.40
C ILE A 130 -9.38 16.98 8.23
N CYS A 131 -9.73 16.39 9.38
CA CYS A 131 -10.75 16.95 10.27
C CYS A 131 -10.34 18.31 10.85
N ARG A 132 -9.04 18.56 10.98
CA ARG A 132 -8.50 19.85 11.47
C ARG A 132 -8.31 20.85 10.33
N GLY A 133 -8.52 20.45 9.08
CA GLY A 133 -8.28 21.30 7.92
C GLY A 133 -6.80 21.45 7.54
N ASP A 134 -5.94 20.54 8.03
CA ASP A 134 -4.49 20.58 7.83
C ASP A 134 -4.09 19.65 6.67
N VAL A 135 -4.51 19.98 5.45
CA VAL A 135 -4.34 19.14 4.27
C VAL A 135 -3.63 19.84 3.11
N GLU A 136 -2.94 20.91 3.35
CA GLU A 136 -2.20 21.65 2.32
C GLU A 136 -0.78 21.15 2.11
#